data_e22db5ababde3f075a7c4cfc870d2675
#
_entry.id   e22db5ababde3f075a7c4cfc870d2675
#
_cell.length_a   1.000
_cell.length_b   1.000
_cell.length_c   1.000
_cell.angle_alpha   90.00
_cell.angle_beta   90.00
_cell.angle_gamma   90.00
#
_symmetry.space_group_name_H-M   'P 1'
#
loop_
_entity.id
_entity.type
_entity.pdbx_description
1 polymer ?
#
loop_
_entity_poly.entity_id
_entity_poly.type
_entity_poly.pdbx_seq_one_letter_code
_entity_poly.pdbx_strand_id
1 'polypeptide(L)'
;VLFLSSALGNPLSQDILNLYQDPDGTRNLLNFMLDNLAVHPEQLPPRPWITLKERDQILPSASFTVICYNVLCDKYATRQLYGYCPSWALNLEYRKKGIMEEIVNCDADIISLQEVETEQYFTLFLPALKERGYDGFFSPKSRAKIMSEQERKHVDGCAIFFKREKFTLVQKHAVEFNQVAMANSDGSEAMLNRVMTKDNIGVAVVLEVHKELFGAGMKPIHAADKQLLIVANAHMHYFCNHPTLLPGSRKITNCR
;
A
#
# COMPACT_ATOMS: atom_id res chain seq x y z
N VAL A 1 -9.19 6.26 10.13
CA VAL A 1 -8.34 7.26 9.49
C VAL A 1 -7.64 6.57 8.35
N LEU A 2 -7.99 6.93 7.11
CA LEU A 2 -7.38 6.37 5.90
C LEU A 2 -6.13 7.18 5.57
N PHE A 3 -4.96 6.54 5.54
CA PHE A 3 -3.76 7.12 4.96
C PHE A 3 -3.55 6.58 3.56
N LEU A 4 -3.73 7.42 2.56
CA LEU A 4 -3.22 7.19 1.22
C LEU A 4 -1.81 7.79 1.17
N SER A 5 -0.80 6.94 1.28
CA SER A 5 0.58 7.31 1.05
C SER A 5 0.97 6.95 -0.36
N SER A 6 1.07 7.92 -1.23
CA SER A 6 1.88 7.79 -2.43
C SER A 6 3.33 8.08 -2.03
N ALA A 7 4.18 7.09 -2.11
CA ALA A 7 5.59 7.19 -1.73
C ALA A 7 6.42 7.94 -2.77
N LEU A 8 5.98 9.10 -3.24
CA LEU A 8 6.79 9.93 -4.13
C LEU A 8 6.14 11.31 -4.20
N GLY A 9 6.78 12.30 -3.63
CA GLY A 9 6.33 13.65 -3.89
C GLY A 9 6.98 14.73 -3.06
N ASN A 10 8.22 15.04 -3.36
CA ASN A 10 8.59 16.45 -3.37
C ASN A 10 8.88 16.81 -4.83
N PRO A 11 8.23 17.81 -5.42
CA PRO A 11 8.69 18.36 -6.69
C PRO A 11 10.12 18.83 -6.44
N LEU A 12 11.03 18.42 -7.32
CA LEU A 12 12.36 19.01 -7.40
C LEU A 12 12.18 20.50 -7.35
N SER A 13 12.73 21.15 -6.33
CA SER A 13 12.55 22.59 -6.13
C SER A 13 13.06 23.32 -7.36
N GLN A 14 12.49 24.48 -7.65
CA GLN A 14 12.93 25.38 -8.73
C GLN A 14 14.44 25.64 -8.69
N ASP A 15 15.05 25.44 -7.51
CA ASP A 15 16.47 25.57 -7.24
C ASP A 15 17.33 24.54 -8.04
N ILE A 16 16.83 23.33 -8.28
CA ILE A 16 17.53 22.31 -9.09
C ILE A 16 17.51 22.68 -10.58
N LEU A 17 16.40 23.26 -11.05
CA LEU A 17 16.31 23.75 -12.44
C LEU A 17 17.24 24.95 -12.69
N ASN A 18 17.45 25.79 -11.69
CA ASN A 18 18.35 26.93 -11.77
C ASN A 18 19.83 26.53 -11.78
N LEU A 19 20.21 25.41 -11.16
CA LEU A 19 21.57 24.86 -11.18
C LEU A 19 22.00 24.33 -12.56
N TYR A 20 21.06 23.99 -13.44
CA TYR A 20 21.35 23.53 -14.81
C TYR A 20 21.74 24.66 -15.78
N GLN A 21 21.61 25.93 -15.40
CA GLN A 21 21.88 27.09 -16.27
C GLN A 21 23.24 27.75 -15.99
N ASP A 22 24.04 27.22 -15.04
CA ASP A 22 25.34 27.76 -14.69
C ASP A 22 26.47 27.01 -15.42
N PRO A 23 27.46 27.69 -16.04
CA PRO A 23 28.61 27.04 -16.68
C PRO A 23 29.48 26.21 -15.72
N ASP A 24 29.45 26.50 -14.40
CA ASP A 24 30.04 25.70 -13.34
C ASP A 24 29.06 24.68 -12.71
N GLY A 25 27.87 24.53 -13.31
CA GLY A 25 26.73 23.75 -12.78
C GLY A 25 27.05 22.29 -12.51
N THR A 26 28.01 21.69 -13.21
CA THR A 26 28.43 20.31 -12.95
C THR A 26 29.11 20.17 -11.59
N ARG A 27 29.86 21.16 -11.14
CA ARG A 27 30.57 21.13 -9.87
C ARG A 27 29.59 21.40 -8.71
N ASN A 28 28.68 22.34 -8.91
CA ASN A 28 27.63 22.66 -7.95
C ASN A 28 26.60 21.55 -7.85
N LEU A 29 26.25 20.87 -8.96
CA LEU A 29 25.41 19.69 -8.96
C LEU A 29 26.07 18.52 -8.23
N LEU A 30 27.39 18.32 -8.42
CA LEU A 30 28.12 17.27 -7.73
C LEU A 30 28.18 17.53 -6.22
N ASN A 31 28.45 18.78 -5.81
CA ASN A 31 28.45 19.19 -4.40
C ASN A 31 27.05 19.12 -3.80
N PHE A 32 26.01 19.56 -4.52
CA PHE A 32 24.61 19.39 -4.12
C PHE A 32 24.24 17.91 -3.99
N MET A 33 24.70 17.06 -4.92
CA MET A 33 24.46 15.60 -4.82
C MET A 33 25.25 15.00 -3.66
N LEU A 34 26.48 15.46 -3.39
CA LEU A 34 27.29 15.02 -2.27
C LEU A 34 26.72 15.51 -0.93
N ASP A 35 26.24 16.72 -0.85
CA ASP A 35 25.57 17.30 0.33
C ASP A 35 24.21 16.62 0.58
N ASN A 36 23.49 16.27 -0.49
CA ASN A 36 22.25 15.48 -0.37
C ASN A 36 22.49 13.96 -0.21
N LEU A 37 23.67 13.46 -0.55
CA LEU A 37 24.14 12.12 -0.15
C LEU A 37 24.57 12.11 1.33
N ALA A 38 24.98 13.24 1.87
CA ALA A 38 25.24 13.44 3.28
C ALA A 38 23.97 13.76 4.10
N VAL A 39 22.87 14.11 3.45
CA VAL A 39 21.54 14.10 4.08
C VAL A 39 21.23 12.65 4.42
N HIS A 40 21.31 12.34 5.69
CA HIS A 40 21.06 11.01 6.26
C HIS A 40 19.90 10.33 5.54
N PRO A 41 20.13 9.17 4.89
CA PRO A 41 19.07 8.42 4.21
C PRO A 41 18.01 7.88 5.18
N GLU A 42 18.06 8.29 6.42
CA GLU A 42 17.30 7.73 7.53
C GLU A 42 16.12 8.58 8.00
N GLN A 43 15.94 9.79 7.48
CA GLN A 43 14.78 10.58 7.88
C GLN A 43 13.65 10.42 6.88
N LEU A 44 12.70 9.56 7.24
CA LEU A 44 11.42 9.50 6.53
C LEU A 44 10.72 10.87 6.60
N PRO A 45 10.05 11.31 5.53
CA PRO A 45 9.32 12.56 5.54
C PRO A 45 8.28 12.57 6.66
N PRO A 46 8.13 13.68 7.40
CA PRO A 46 7.17 13.77 8.48
C PRO A 46 5.74 13.58 7.94
N ARG A 47 4.98 12.72 8.60
CA ARG A 47 3.57 12.45 8.28
C ARG A 47 2.71 12.86 9.46
N PRO A 48 2.23 14.14 9.49
CA PRO A 48 1.40 14.60 10.59
C PRO A 48 0.05 13.92 10.60
N TRP A 49 -0.45 13.61 11.79
CA TRP A 49 -1.82 13.16 11.98
C TRP A 49 -2.79 14.32 11.74
N ILE A 50 -3.82 14.08 10.96
CA ILE A 50 -4.90 15.05 10.73
C ILE A 50 -6.15 14.51 11.42
N THR A 51 -6.67 15.24 12.40
CA THR A 51 -7.91 14.92 13.07
C THR A 51 -9.08 15.44 12.22
N LEU A 52 -9.85 14.53 11.64
CA LEU A 52 -11.01 14.89 10.84
C LEU A 52 -12.25 15.14 11.68
N LYS A 53 -12.36 14.43 12.82
CA LYS A 53 -13.45 14.57 13.78
C LYS A 53 -12.92 14.25 15.17
N GLU A 54 -13.27 15.07 16.15
CA GLU A 54 -12.95 14.76 17.53
C GLU A 54 -13.76 13.55 18.03
N ARG A 55 -13.15 12.80 18.95
CA ARG A 55 -13.77 11.62 19.52
C ARG A 55 -14.94 12.04 20.39
N ASP A 56 -16.11 11.50 20.14
CA ASP A 56 -17.24 11.61 21.05
C ASP A 56 -16.95 10.76 22.29
N GLN A 57 -16.72 11.42 23.41
CA GLN A 57 -16.36 10.78 24.69
C GLN A 57 -17.54 10.08 25.38
N ILE A 58 -18.76 10.32 24.91
CA ILE A 58 -19.99 9.85 25.55
C ILE A 58 -20.34 8.43 25.10
N LEU A 59 -19.96 8.06 23.88
CA LEU A 59 -20.29 6.75 23.33
C LEU A 59 -19.14 5.75 23.56
N PRO A 60 -19.46 4.60 24.16
CA PRO A 60 -18.49 3.52 24.27
C PRO A 60 -18.06 3.07 22.86
N SER A 61 -16.76 3.06 22.61
CA SER A 61 -16.22 2.75 21.28
C SER A 61 -14.97 1.88 21.38
N ALA A 62 -14.85 0.91 20.49
CA ALA A 62 -13.59 0.25 20.20
C ALA A 62 -12.80 1.10 19.20
N SER A 63 -11.50 1.24 19.42
CA SER A 63 -10.61 1.99 18.51
C SER A 63 -9.52 1.09 18.02
N PHE A 64 -9.28 1.13 16.73
CA PHE A 64 -8.13 0.48 16.10
C PHE A 64 -7.55 1.36 14.99
N THR A 65 -6.30 1.13 14.69
CA THR A 65 -5.54 1.87 13.68
C THR A 65 -5.35 1.03 12.43
N VAL A 66 -5.41 1.68 11.27
CA VAL A 66 -5.21 1.02 9.97
C VAL A 66 -4.19 1.80 9.16
N ILE A 67 -3.22 1.10 8.59
CA ILE A 67 -2.36 1.62 7.53
C ILE A 67 -2.75 0.97 6.20
N CYS A 68 -2.81 1.78 5.14
CA CYS A 68 -2.96 1.32 3.76
C CYS A 68 -1.77 1.86 2.95
N TYR A 69 -0.94 0.95 2.43
CA TYR A 69 0.34 1.32 1.85
C TYR A 69 0.67 0.51 0.60
N ASN A 70 0.83 1.21 -0.54
CA ASN A 70 1.40 0.63 -1.73
C ASN A 70 2.93 0.67 -1.61
N VAL A 71 3.57 -0.48 -1.47
CA VAL A 71 5.01 -0.59 -1.22
C VAL A 71 5.86 -0.52 -2.49
N LEU A 72 5.24 -0.39 -3.64
CA LEU A 72 5.84 -0.37 -4.97
C LEU A 72 6.68 -1.63 -5.26
N CYS A 73 6.09 -2.55 -5.99
CA CYS A 73 6.75 -3.77 -6.45
C CYS A 73 8.07 -3.43 -7.19
N ASP A 74 9.12 -4.18 -6.94
CA ASP A 74 10.44 -3.93 -7.52
C ASP A 74 10.42 -3.91 -9.06
N LYS A 75 9.62 -4.80 -9.63
CA LYS A 75 9.38 -4.87 -11.07
C LYS A 75 8.85 -3.56 -11.67
N TYR A 76 8.13 -2.75 -10.90
CA TYR A 76 7.57 -1.47 -11.35
C TYR A 76 8.46 -0.28 -11.00
N ALA A 77 9.41 -0.45 -10.08
CA ALA A 77 10.36 0.58 -9.67
C ALA A 77 11.47 0.78 -10.71
N THR A 78 11.12 1.23 -11.91
CA THR A 78 12.06 1.37 -13.05
C THR A 78 12.35 2.82 -13.36
N ARG A 79 13.55 3.09 -13.92
CA ARG A 79 13.89 4.42 -14.40
C ARG A 79 12.98 4.92 -15.51
N GLN A 80 12.36 4.03 -16.26
CA GLN A 80 11.40 4.41 -17.31
C GLN A 80 10.16 5.08 -16.70
N LEU A 81 9.68 4.58 -15.56
CA LEU A 81 8.51 5.12 -14.84
C LEU A 81 8.90 6.26 -13.90
N TYR A 82 10.08 6.19 -13.30
CA TYR A 82 10.57 7.10 -12.26
C TYR A 82 11.92 7.71 -12.65
N GLY A 83 11.99 8.30 -13.85
CA GLY A 83 13.23 8.88 -14.41
C GLY A 83 13.87 10.00 -13.58
N TYR A 84 13.07 10.66 -12.75
CA TYR A 84 13.50 11.68 -11.79
C TYR A 84 14.14 11.11 -10.51
N CYS A 85 13.99 9.80 -10.27
CA CYS A 85 14.52 9.15 -9.08
C CYS A 85 15.89 8.53 -9.38
N PRO A 86 16.91 8.69 -8.52
CA PRO A 86 18.19 8.02 -8.67
C PRO A 86 18.04 6.49 -8.68
N SER A 87 18.84 5.81 -9.50
CA SER A 87 18.73 4.34 -9.68
C SER A 87 18.90 3.57 -8.37
N TRP A 88 19.79 4.03 -7.48
CA TRP A 88 20.03 3.39 -6.20
C TRP A 88 18.79 3.47 -5.27
N ALA A 89 18.01 4.57 -5.36
CA ALA A 89 16.81 4.77 -4.56
C ALA A 89 15.61 3.94 -5.07
N LEU A 90 15.64 3.47 -6.32
CA LEU A 90 14.66 2.55 -6.87
C LEU A 90 14.88 1.11 -6.42
N ASN A 91 16.10 0.77 -6.02
CA ASN A 91 16.46 -0.59 -5.62
C ASN A 91 15.68 -1.03 -4.37
N LEU A 92 15.09 -2.22 -4.43
CA LEU A 92 14.30 -2.77 -3.31
C LEU A 92 15.14 -2.95 -2.04
N GLU A 93 16.41 -3.32 -2.14
CA GLU A 93 17.31 -3.48 -0.98
C GLU A 93 17.48 -2.17 -0.20
N TYR A 94 17.42 -1.04 -0.88
CA TYR A 94 17.39 0.27 -0.25
C TYR A 94 15.99 0.58 0.31
N ARG A 95 14.95 0.47 -0.52
CA ARG A 95 13.58 0.86 -0.16
C ARG A 95 12.99 0.04 0.97
N LYS A 96 13.27 -1.27 1.02
CA LYS A 96 12.71 -2.18 2.04
C LYS A 96 13.00 -1.75 3.47
N LYS A 97 14.14 -1.08 3.72
CA LYS A 97 14.50 -0.57 5.05
C LYS A 97 13.53 0.52 5.48
N GLY A 98 13.34 1.55 4.66
CA GLY A 98 12.40 2.63 4.95
C GLY A 98 10.95 2.16 5.01
N ILE A 99 10.54 1.24 4.11
CA ILE A 99 9.20 0.66 4.13
C ILE A 99 8.93 -0.06 5.46
N MET A 100 9.85 -0.92 5.88
CA MET A 100 9.69 -1.67 7.13
C MET A 100 9.74 -0.76 8.35
N GLU A 101 10.63 0.23 8.36
CA GLU A 101 10.71 1.23 9.42
C GLU A 101 9.40 2.02 9.55
N GLU A 102 8.83 2.48 8.44
CA GLU A 102 7.56 3.19 8.44
C GLU A 102 6.41 2.33 8.97
N ILE A 103 6.31 1.08 8.51
CA ILE A 103 5.29 0.13 8.97
C ILE A 103 5.42 -0.12 10.47
N VAL A 104 6.64 -0.33 10.95
CA VAL A 104 6.92 -0.61 12.36
C VAL A 104 6.64 0.62 13.23
N ASN A 105 7.06 1.80 12.78
CA ASN A 105 6.84 3.05 13.53
C ASN A 105 5.36 3.45 13.60
N CYS A 106 4.57 3.11 12.57
CA CYS A 106 3.12 3.31 12.60
C CYS A 106 2.42 2.39 13.61
N ASP A 107 2.98 1.22 13.90
CA ASP A 107 2.44 0.21 14.81
C ASP A 107 0.92 0.01 14.69
N ALA A 108 0.43 0.03 13.46
CA ALA A 108 -0.99 -0.05 13.17
C ALA A 108 -1.56 -1.43 13.52
N ASP A 109 -2.80 -1.49 13.97
CA ASP A 109 -3.46 -2.73 14.36
C ASP A 109 -3.80 -3.62 13.14
N ILE A 110 -4.06 -2.97 12.00
CA ILE A 110 -4.32 -3.60 10.71
C ILE A 110 -3.45 -2.92 9.66
N ILE A 111 -2.76 -3.74 8.84
CA ILE A 111 -1.85 -3.27 7.78
C ILE A 111 -2.33 -3.86 6.45
N SER A 112 -2.72 -3.00 5.52
CA SER A 112 -3.14 -3.35 4.16
C SER A 112 -2.07 -2.91 3.16
N LEU A 113 -1.37 -3.86 2.55
CA LEU A 113 -0.29 -3.58 1.60
C LEU A 113 -0.69 -3.95 0.18
N GLN A 114 -0.30 -3.13 -0.79
CA GLN A 114 -0.44 -3.39 -2.22
C GLN A 114 0.93 -3.47 -2.89
N GLU A 115 1.00 -4.14 -4.02
CA GLU A 115 2.21 -4.38 -4.81
C GLU A 115 3.30 -5.14 -4.02
N VAL A 116 2.90 -6.04 -3.14
CA VAL A 116 3.80 -6.95 -2.43
C VAL A 116 4.13 -8.12 -3.33
N GLU A 117 5.41 -8.34 -3.64
CA GLU A 117 5.83 -9.54 -4.37
C GLU A 117 5.70 -10.79 -3.50
N THR A 118 5.38 -11.90 -4.14
CA THR A 118 5.20 -13.20 -3.45
C THR A 118 6.42 -13.55 -2.60
N GLU A 119 7.63 -13.44 -3.16
CA GLU A 119 8.85 -13.74 -2.43
C GLU A 119 9.04 -12.79 -1.25
N GLN A 120 8.81 -11.49 -1.44
CA GLN A 120 8.94 -10.50 -0.37
C GLN A 120 7.91 -10.71 0.75
N TYR A 121 6.72 -11.18 0.42
CA TYR A 121 5.75 -11.53 1.46
C TYR A 121 6.30 -12.60 2.40
N PHE A 122 6.87 -13.68 1.86
CA PHE A 122 7.33 -14.82 2.65
C PHE A 122 8.71 -14.61 3.30
N THR A 123 9.60 -13.83 2.68
CA THR A 123 10.98 -13.67 3.15
C THR A 123 11.22 -12.41 3.97
N LEU A 124 10.39 -11.38 3.81
CA LEU A 124 10.56 -10.09 4.48
C LEU A 124 9.37 -9.76 5.38
N PHE A 125 8.17 -9.50 4.78
CA PHE A 125 7.06 -8.92 5.53
C PHE A 125 6.50 -9.89 6.57
N LEU A 126 6.19 -11.11 6.19
CA LEU A 126 5.56 -12.07 7.10
C LEU A 126 6.45 -12.43 8.29
N PRO A 127 7.74 -12.77 8.13
CA PRO A 127 8.61 -13.06 9.28
C PRO A 127 8.75 -11.87 10.22
N ALA A 128 9.07 -10.69 9.67
CA ALA A 128 9.30 -9.49 10.46
C ALA A 128 8.06 -9.02 11.25
N LEU A 129 6.88 -9.16 10.66
CA LEU A 129 5.63 -8.79 11.32
C LEU A 129 5.14 -9.88 12.28
N LYS A 130 5.39 -11.16 12.00
CA LYS A 130 5.10 -12.25 12.95
C LYS A 130 5.85 -12.11 14.25
N GLU A 131 7.13 -11.72 14.21
CA GLU A 131 7.93 -11.43 15.40
C GLU A 131 7.34 -10.31 16.25
N ARG A 132 6.59 -9.39 15.61
CA ARG A 132 5.91 -8.26 16.26
C ARG A 132 4.45 -8.54 16.65
N GLY A 133 4.04 -9.80 16.63
CA GLY A 133 2.70 -10.21 17.06
C GLY A 133 1.61 -10.12 16.00
N TYR A 134 1.96 -9.87 14.73
CA TYR A 134 0.98 -9.92 13.65
C TYR A 134 0.80 -11.34 13.10
N ASP A 135 -0.35 -11.55 12.46
CA ASP A 135 -0.55 -12.61 11.50
C ASP A 135 -0.99 -11.98 10.17
N GLY A 136 -0.94 -12.74 9.07
CA GLY A 136 -1.19 -12.16 7.76
C GLY A 136 -1.80 -13.11 6.75
N PHE A 137 -2.48 -12.50 5.77
CA PHE A 137 -3.00 -13.18 4.59
C PHE A 137 -2.57 -12.43 3.33
N PHE A 138 -2.10 -13.18 2.33
CA PHE A 138 -1.62 -12.67 1.05
C PHE A 138 -2.22 -13.48 -0.10
N SER A 139 -2.48 -12.82 -1.22
CA SER A 139 -2.72 -13.46 -2.50
C SER A 139 -2.01 -12.70 -3.61
N PRO A 140 -1.28 -13.40 -4.48
CA PRO A 140 -0.72 -12.80 -5.69
C PRO A 140 -1.82 -12.58 -6.73
N LYS A 141 -1.56 -11.71 -7.71
CA LYS A 141 -2.40 -11.54 -8.89
C LYS A 141 -2.65 -12.87 -9.59
N SER A 142 -3.82 -13.02 -10.24
CA SER A 142 -4.32 -14.30 -10.75
C SER A 142 -3.39 -14.97 -11.77
N ARG A 143 -2.55 -14.19 -12.51
CA ARG A 143 -1.55 -14.75 -13.43
C ARG A 143 -0.56 -15.70 -12.76
N ALA A 144 -0.33 -15.59 -11.45
CA ALA A 144 0.56 -16.50 -10.73
C ALA A 144 0.17 -17.97 -10.85
N LYS A 145 -1.11 -18.26 -11.13
CA LYS A 145 -1.61 -19.64 -11.24
C LYS A 145 -1.07 -20.39 -12.47
N ILE A 146 -0.77 -19.66 -13.54
CA ILE A 146 -0.32 -20.22 -14.82
C ILE A 146 1.19 -20.06 -15.05
N MET A 147 1.89 -19.43 -14.12
CA MET A 147 3.33 -19.18 -14.22
C MET A 147 4.14 -20.30 -13.57
N SER A 148 5.38 -20.47 -14.01
CA SER A 148 6.35 -21.35 -13.37
C SER A 148 6.62 -20.93 -11.92
N GLU A 149 7.17 -21.84 -11.12
CA GLU A 149 7.47 -21.56 -9.72
C GLU A 149 8.42 -20.37 -9.55
N GLN A 150 9.40 -20.24 -10.44
CA GLN A 150 10.35 -19.12 -10.39
C GLN A 150 9.69 -17.79 -10.75
N GLU A 151 8.90 -17.75 -11.81
CA GLU A 151 8.21 -16.53 -12.22
C GLU A 151 7.16 -16.09 -11.20
N ARG A 152 6.49 -17.05 -10.56
CA ARG A 152 5.47 -16.80 -9.53
C ARG A 152 6.02 -16.01 -8.34
N LYS A 153 7.29 -16.20 -7.99
CA LYS A 153 7.96 -15.47 -6.91
C LYS A 153 7.91 -13.95 -7.10
N HIS A 154 7.97 -13.49 -8.34
CA HIS A 154 7.98 -12.07 -8.72
C HIS A 154 6.59 -11.51 -9.06
N VAL A 155 5.53 -12.30 -8.85
CA VAL A 155 4.18 -11.79 -9.02
C VAL A 155 3.77 -11.02 -7.78
N ASP A 156 3.37 -9.78 -7.99
CA ASP A 156 2.85 -8.91 -6.94
C ASP A 156 1.38 -9.23 -6.60
N GLY A 157 0.99 -8.82 -5.41
CA GLY A 157 -0.36 -9.03 -4.91
C GLY A 157 -0.71 -8.07 -3.77
N CYS A 158 -1.76 -8.45 -3.05
CA CYS A 158 -2.24 -7.72 -1.88
C CYS A 158 -2.06 -8.55 -0.61
N ALA A 159 -1.68 -7.88 0.49
CA ALA A 159 -1.55 -8.49 1.80
C ALA A 159 -2.37 -7.72 2.85
N ILE A 160 -2.91 -8.44 3.82
CA ILE A 160 -3.50 -7.87 5.04
C ILE A 160 -2.79 -8.52 6.21
N PHE A 161 -2.27 -7.70 7.14
CA PHE A 161 -1.75 -8.16 8.43
C PHE A 161 -2.59 -7.55 9.54
N PHE A 162 -2.68 -8.25 10.67
CA PHE A 162 -3.46 -7.84 11.83
C PHE A 162 -2.79 -8.30 13.11
N LYS A 163 -2.90 -7.52 14.19
CA LYS A 163 -2.35 -7.86 15.52
C LYS A 163 -3.14 -9.01 16.13
N ARG A 164 -2.46 -10.11 16.48
CA ARG A 164 -3.06 -11.30 17.09
C ARG A 164 -3.61 -11.04 18.49
N GLU A 165 -3.11 -10.04 19.19
CA GLU A 165 -3.61 -9.63 20.49
C GLU A 165 -5.01 -8.98 20.44
N LYS A 166 -5.39 -8.42 19.28
CA LYS A 166 -6.63 -7.68 19.08
C LYS A 166 -7.66 -8.43 18.23
N PHE A 167 -7.17 -9.34 17.37
CA PHE A 167 -7.99 -9.99 16.36
C PHE A 167 -7.68 -11.47 16.24
N THR A 168 -8.71 -12.27 16.01
CA THR A 168 -8.60 -13.67 15.60
C THR A 168 -9.15 -13.82 14.20
N LEU A 169 -8.37 -14.46 13.30
CA LEU A 169 -8.82 -14.77 11.93
C LEU A 169 -9.93 -15.83 11.97
N VAL A 170 -11.10 -15.48 11.47
CA VAL A 170 -12.24 -16.39 11.31
C VAL A 170 -12.27 -16.96 9.89
N GLN A 171 -12.11 -16.09 8.89
CA GLN A 171 -12.20 -16.49 7.49
C GLN A 171 -11.31 -15.59 6.62
N LYS A 172 -10.84 -16.16 5.51
CA LYS A 172 -10.04 -15.43 4.50
C LYS A 172 -10.53 -15.77 3.10
N HIS A 173 -10.53 -14.77 2.22
CA HIS A 173 -10.95 -14.90 0.83
C HIS A 173 -9.98 -14.15 -0.09
N ALA A 174 -9.69 -14.77 -1.24
CA ALA A 174 -9.08 -14.09 -2.37
C ALA A 174 -10.13 -14.02 -3.49
N VAL A 175 -10.36 -12.84 -4.02
CA VAL A 175 -11.33 -12.56 -5.08
C VAL A 175 -10.57 -12.22 -6.35
N GLU A 176 -10.75 -13.00 -7.39
CA GLU A 176 -10.24 -12.72 -8.72
C GLU A 176 -11.29 -11.95 -9.50
N PHE A 177 -11.04 -10.67 -9.76
CA PHE A 177 -12.06 -9.81 -10.38
C PHE A 177 -12.43 -10.25 -11.80
N ASN A 178 -11.49 -10.82 -12.56
CA ASN A 178 -11.77 -11.38 -13.86
C ASN A 178 -12.75 -12.57 -13.79
N GLN A 179 -12.63 -13.44 -12.78
CA GLN A 179 -13.55 -14.57 -12.59
C GLN A 179 -14.94 -14.08 -12.20
N VAL A 180 -15.01 -13.09 -11.30
CA VAL A 180 -16.29 -12.49 -10.91
C VAL A 180 -16.95 -11.81 -12.11
N ALA A 181 -16.18 -11.10 -12.94
CA ALA A 181 -16.68 -10.47 -14.14
C ALA A 181 -17.20 -11.52 -15.15
N MET A 182 -16.47 -12.62 -15.35
CA MET A 182 -16.93 -13.72 -16.24
C MET A 182 -18.23 -14.37 -15.76
N ALA A 183 -18.34 -14.60 -14.44
CA ALA A 183 -19.54 -15.22 -13.86
C ALA A 183 -20.78 -14.34 -13.91
N ASN A 184 -20.61 -13.01 -13.96
CA ASN A 184 -21.69 -12.02 -13.95
C ASN A 184 -21.77 -11.22 -15.26
N SER A 185 -21.11 -11.69 -16.32
CA SER A 185 -21.09 -11.01 -17.61
C SER A 185 -22.45 -11.09 -18.30
N ASP A 186 -23.01 -9.93 -18.59
CA ASP A 186 -24.17 -9.74 -19.48
C ASP A 186 -23.75 -9.61 -20.96
N GLY A 187 -22.47 -9.93 -21.27
CA GLY A 187 -21.90 -9.75 -22.60
C GLY A 187 -21.41 -8.32 -22.89
N SER A 188 -21.37 -7.44 -21.90
CA SER A 188 -20.87 -6.08 -22.07
C SER A 188 -19.41 -6.06 -22.52
N GLU A 189 -19.16 -5.50 -23.70
CA GLU A 189 -17.83 -5.31 -24.26
C GLU A 189 -16.93 -4.47 -23.33
N ALA A 190 -17.51 -3.51 -22.62
CA ALA A 190 -16.80 -2.70 -21.65
C ALA A 190 -16.28 -3.55 -20.47
N MET A 191 -17.04 -4.51 -19.98
CA MET A 191 -16.63 -5.42 -18.91
C MET A 191 -15.53 -6.35 -19.40
N LEU A 192 -15.68 -6.92 -20.61
CA LEU A 192 -14.67 -7.77 -21.23
C LEU A 192 -13.32 -7.05 -21.31
N ASN A 193 -13.30 -5.84 -21.86
CA ASN A 193 -12.06 -5.11 -22.11
C ASN A 193 -11.43 -4.49 -20.85
N ARG A 194 -12.22 -4.14 -19.84
CA ARG A 194 -11.75 -3.41 -18.66
C ARG A 194 -11.40 -4.30 -17.46
N VAL A 195 -12.08 -5.43 -17.32
CA VAL A 195 -11.93 -6.28 -16.13
C VAL A 195 -11.39 -7.65 -16.49
N MET A 196 -11.97 -8.33 -17.49
CA MET A 196 -11.62 -9.73 -17.79
C MET A 196 -10.19 -9.90 -18.29
N THR A 197 -9.64 -8.88 -18.96
CA THR A 197 -8.23 -8.89 -19.43
C THR A 197 -7.22 -8.57 -18.33
N LYS A 198 -7.70 -8.24 -17.12
CA LYS A 198 -6.85 -7.87 -15.99
C LYS A 198 -6.74 -9.01 -15.01
N ASP A 199 -5.61 -9.08 -14.35
CA ASP A 199 -5.28 -10.11 -13.36
C ASP A 199 -5.36 -9.60 -11.90
N ASN A 200 -5.99 -8.44 -11.72
CA ASN A 200 -6.16 -7.83 -10.41
C ASN A 200 -7.02 -8.71 -9.50
N ILE A 201 -6.65 -8.70 -8.22
CA ILE A 201 -7.31 -9.45 -7.16
C ILE A 201 -7.65 -8.53 -5.99
N GLY A 202 -8.60 -8.97 -5.19
CA GLY A 202 -8.83 -8.47 -3.84
C GLY A 202 -8.59 -9.57 -2.82
N VAL A 203 -8.13 -9.21 -1.64
CA VAL A 203 -8.06 -10.07 -0.48
C VAL A 203 -8.99 -9.55 0.60
N ALA A 204 -9.67 -10.44 1.29
CA ALA A 204 -10.53 -10.10 2.41
C ALA A 204 -10.32 -11.07 3.56
N VAL A 205 -10.37 -10.56 4.78
CA VAL A 205 -10.34 -11.35 6.00
C VAL A 205 -11.53 -10.97 6.88
N VAL A 206 -12.10 -11.97 7.53
CA VAL A 206 -13.09 -11.79 8.60
C VAL A 206 -12.35 -11.99 9.91
N LEU A 207 -12.33 -10.97 10.73
CA LEU A 207 -11.64 -10.94 12.02
C LEU A 207 -12.64 -10.89 13.15
N GLU A 208 -12.50 -11.75 14.14
CA GLU A 208 -13.19 -11.62 15.41
C GLU A 208 -12.42 -10.62 16.26
N VAL A 209 -13.11 -9.60 16.76
CA VAL A 209 -12.54 -8.54 17.58
C VAL A 209 -12.49 -9.00 19.04
N HIS A 210 -11.31 -8.93 19.66
CA HIS A 210 -11.14 -9.33 21.05
C HIS A 210 -11.81 -8.33 22.02
N LYS A 211 -12.30 -8.82 23.14
CA LYS A 211 -13.05 -8.03 24.12
C LYS A 211 -12.21 -6.91 24.73
N GLU A 212 -10.92 -7.09 24.79
CA GLU A 212 -9.93 -6.14 25.32
C GLU A 212 -9.83 -4.85 24.49
N LEU A 213 -10.29 -4.89 23.24
CA LEU A 213 -10.33 -3.70 22.38
C LEU A 213 -11.43 -2.72 22.81
N PHE A 214 -12.43 -3.22 23.53
CA PHE A 214 -13.50 -2.39 24.06
C PHE A 214 -13.06 -1.82 25.40
N GLY A 215 -13.11 -0.48 25.54
CA GLY A 215 -12.74 0.21 26.78
C GLY A 215 -13.51 -0.30 28.01
N ALA A 216 -12.92 -0.12 29.18
CA ALA A 216 -13.54 -0.51 30.46
C ALA A 216 -14.93 0.11 30.60
N GLY A 217 -15.97 -0.72 30.70
CA GLY A 217 -17.37 -0.30 30.78
C GLY A 217 -18.26 -0.76 29.63
N MET A 218 -17.68 -1.20 28.51
CA MET A 218 -18.46 -1.85 27.45
C MET A 218 -18.63 -3.34 27.76
N LYS A 219 -19.82 -3.72 28.19
CA LYS A 219 -20.24 -5.10 28.02
C LYS A 219 -20.78 -5.28 26.63
N PRO A 220 -20.33 -6.26 25.82
CA PRO A 220 -21.05 -6.64 24.62
C PRO A 220 -22.52 -6.87 25.01
N ILE A 221 -23.43 -6.46 24.13
CA ILE A 221 -24.89 -6.47 24.41
C ILE A 221 -25.35 -7.86 24.83
N HIS A 222 -24.67 -8.90 24.37
CA HIS A 222 -24.73 -10.26 24.88
C HIS A 222 -23.33 -10.87 24.97
N ALA A 223 -23.00 -11.57 26.06
CA ALA A 223 -21.68 -12.20 26.24
C ALA A 223 -21.37 -13.29 25.19
N ALA A 224 -22.36 -13.71 24.41
CA ALA A 224 -22.26 -14.68 23.33
C ALA A 224 -22.03 -14.05 21.94
N ASP A 225 -22.20 -12.74 21.76
CA ASP A 225 -22.12 -12.09 20.46
C ASP A 225 -20.66 -11.79 20.11
N LYS A 226 -20.19 -12.47 19.07
CA LYS A 226 -18.88 -12.21 18.48
C LYS A 226 -18.97 -10.96 17.60
N GLN A 227 -18.12 -9.99 17.88
CA GLN A 227 -17.97 -8.83 17.00
C GLN A 227 -17.06 -9.20 15.85
N LEU A 228 -17.57 -9.15 14.63
CA LEU A 228 -16.84 -9.45 13.41
C LEU A 228 -16.52 -8.17 12.64
N LEU A 229 -15.26 -8.06 12.21
CA LEU A 229 -14.76 -7.01 11.34
C LEU A 229 -14.34 -7.62 10.01
N ILE A 230 -14.86 -7.10 8.92
CA ILE A 230 -14.42 -7.46 7.58
C ILE A 230 -13.41 -6.41 7.11
N VAL A 231 -12.21 -6.86 6.77
CA VAL A 231 -11.17 -6.03 6.17
C VAL A 231 -10.92 -6.53 4.76
N ALA A 232 -11.03 -5.63 3.79
CA ALA A 232 -10.75 -5.93 2.38
C ALA A 232 -9.66 -4.99 1.85
N ASN A 233 -8.78 -5.54 1.03
CA ASN A 233 -7.68 -4.85 0.39
C ASN A 233 -7.61 -5.22 -1.09
N ALA A 234 -7.53 -4.23 -1.98
CA ALA A 234 -7.41 -4.43 -3.41
C ALA A 234 -6.54 -3.33 -4.02
N HIS A 235 -5.85 -3.67 -5.11
CA HIS A 235 -5.18 -2.70 -5.96
C HIS A 235 -5.86 -2.71 -7.33
N MET A 236 -6.75 -1.73 -7.55
CA MET A 236 -7.52 -1.63 -8.77
C MET A 236 -6.68 -1.05 -9.91
N HIS A 237 -6.91 -1.54 -11.11
CA HIS A 237 -6.27 -0.99 -12.29
C HIS A 237 -6.87 0.39 -12.61
N TYR A 238 -5.99 1.39 -12.73
CA TYR A 238 -6.39 2.75 -13.08
C TYR A 238 -6.41 2.92 -14.59
N PHE A 239 -7.56 3.34 -15.14
CA PHE A 239 -7.70 3.72 -16.54
C PHE A 239 -7.64 5.24 -16.69
N CYS A 240 -6.56 5.74 -17.22
CA CYS A 240 -6.39 7.16 -17.55
C CYS A 240 -6.99 7.50 -18.93
N ASN A 241 -8.17 6.99 -19.27
CA ASN A 241 -8.77 7.18 -20.59
C ASN A 241 -10.12 7.89 -20.53
N HIS A 242 -10.20 9.05 -19.89
CA HIS A 242 -11.24 10.03 -20.25
C HIS A 242 -10.72 11.46 -20.09
N PRO A 243 -10.65 12.24 -21.16
CA PRO A 243 -10.51 13.69 -21.11
C PRO A 243 -11.88 14.34 -20.90
N THR A 244 -12.68 13.89 -19.94
CA THR A 244 -13.78 14.68 -19.43
C THR A 244 -13.24 15.58 -18.35
N LEU A 245 -12.61 16.59 -18.83
CA LEU A 245 -12.14 17.75 -18.11
C LEU A 245 -13.31 18.47 -17.50
N LEU A 246 -13.30 18.57 -16.21
CA LEU A 246 -13.87 19.74 -15.55
C LEU A 246 -13.04 20.96 -16.03
N PRO A 247 -13.66 22.05 -16.46
CA PRO A 247 -12.94 23.26 -16.86
C PRO A 247 -12.14 23.76 -15.65
N GLY A 248 -10.80 23.73 -15.73
CA GLY A 248 -9.91 24.24 -14.69
C GLY A 248 -8.93 23.24 -14.08
N SER A 249 -9.02 21.96 -14.36
CA SER A 249 -8.04 20.98 -13.90
C SER A 249 -6.80 21.00 -14.81
N ARG A 250 -5.63 21.31 -14.22
CA ARG A 250 -4.35 21.16 -14.91
C ARG A 250 -4.20 19.71 -15.36
N LYS A 251 -3.80 19.52 -16.62
CA LYS A 251 -3.42 18.20 -17.15
C LYS A 251 -2.36 17.58 -16.25
N ILE A 252 -2.73 16.57 -15.47
CA ILE A 252 -1.77 15.63 -14.91
C ILE A 252 -1.43 14.68 -16.07
N THR A 253 -0.52 15.11 -16.93
CA THR A 253 0.13 14.25 -17.91
C THR A 253 1.17 13.46 -17.13
N ASN A 254 0.95 12.20 -16.96
CA ASN A 254 1.76 11.13 -16.39
C ASN A 254 1.19 10.52 -15.11
N CYS A 255 0.08 9.81 -15.28
CA CYS A 255 -0.25 8.69 -14.41
C CYS A 255 -0.02 7.41 -15.20
N ARG A 256 1.15 6.86 -15.12
CA ARG A 256 1.46 5.45 -15.36
C ARG A 256 2.08 4.87 -14.11
#